data_d94a23940c9493caf017d9963df803c6
#
_entry.id   d94a23940c9493caf017d9963df803c6
#
_cell.length_a   1.000
_cell.length_b   1.000
_cell.length_c   1.000
_cell.angle_alpha   90.00
_cell.angle_beta   90.00
_cell.angle_gamma   90.00
#
_symmetry.space_group_name_H-M   'P 1'
#
loop_
_entity.id
_entity.type
_entity.pdbx_description
1 polymer ?
#
loop_
_entity_poly.entity_id
_entity_poly.type
_entity_poly.pdbx_seq_one_letter_code
_entity_poly.pdbx_strand_id
1 'polypeptide(L)'
;MREAGTAFLQEEARLRGGRPRLKAVIYPFDLDYGLAPGSGVYENTVYGGEPGKLALQEGYFTYGSWLSPVMQTFSPYLGVVVPSWEDQAGYMETRVYLRGAATPDEVAEQPFVTAAAGKEMGLAPYFQVKIEFQEEIRTWAVDDPSEADDFTAYGVDLGEGAGYESYAVAGVFPGFIASLRWEGRLVLPESEILDAGVIQVALARDFKELRPADHVLVLDNRRRQWLPRSPNFYFLGWPWEEKRLALYHGWELPDGTVEWLLVYQGVLERLSGMADGWGESRQVRLESQDWIAARLQRLIGVPDPAGLRRPFRRGASRSQGELYQTTPARVSEPLKTGSGSATLKVLGTFRGQTPRHYLLQAETTGEVGEATFRWSINQGQSWLGKEIVTAGPENPLELEEGLAVYWEAGPGSDLVAGDQWTFSAQPAVYHYKVFGGPFESITAVFLNGEETWDQVTADPATGVIQVSGRSAQVEARVVKDHTTHPVDIIRDVLHEVGLDQAIHQDSFDLAKSLTPEYAIGVCFENLTAAQAIREIVRRCLYELWVDFGEIQIRAFV
;
A
#
# COMPACT_ATOMS: atom_id res chain seq x y z
N MET A 1 25.15 -6.09 15.35
CA MET A 1 26.24 -5.19 15.79
C MET A 1 26.87 -4.62 14.51
N ARG A 2 26.61 -3.32 14.18
CA ARG A 2 27.40 -2.72 13.11
C ARG A 2 28.86 -2.83 13.55
N GLU A 3 29.66 -3.45 12.72
CA GLU A 3 31.09 -3.50 12.98
C GLU A 3 31.63 -2.08 12.88
N ALA A 4 31.92 -1.47 14.03
CA ALA A 4 32.77 -0.29 14.01
C ALA A 4 34.09 -0.70 13.39
N GLY A 5 34.63 0.13 12.50
CA GLY A 5 35.90 -0.18 11.83
C GLY A 5 36.98 -0.49 12.85
N THR A 6 37.90 -1.36 12.49
CA THR A 6 38.98 -1.76 13.40
C THR A 6 39.78 -0.56 13.94
N ALA A 7 39.92 0.50 13.13
CA ALA A 7 40.55 1.74 13.53
C ALA A 7 39.78 2.50 14.62
N PHE A 8 38.44 2.55 14.49
CA PHE A 8 37.55 3.15 15.49
C PHE A 8 37.68 2.43 16.84
N LEU A 9 37.60 1.09 16.85
CA LEU A 9 37.72 0.28 18.07
C LEU A 9 39.11 0.40 18.70
N GLN A 10 40.16 0.54 17.89
CA GLN A 10 41.51 0.73 18.38
C GLN A 10 41.70 2.09 19.02
N GLU A 11 41.16 3.16 18.47
CA GLU A 11 41.27 4.51 19.01
C GLU A 11 40.36 4.69 20.23
N GLU A 12 39.17 4.10 20.25
CA GLU A 12 38.31 4.04 21.43
C GLU A 12 39.01 3.33 22.60
N ALA A 13 39.73 2.24 22.33
CA ALA A 13 40.48 1.50 23.34
C ALA A 13 41.74 2.26 23.85
N ARG A 14 42.32 3.13 23.03
CA ARG A 14 43.53 3.87 23.39
C ARG A 14 43.33 5.01 24.40
N LEU A 15 42.11 5.55 24.53
CA LEU A 15 41.78 6.65 25.44
C LEU A 15 42.73 7.87 25.43
N ARG A 16 43.61 7.95 24.46
CA ARG A 16 44.65 8.97 24.35
C ARG A 16 44.78 9.47 22.93
N GLY A 17 44.12 10.57 22.60
CA GLY A 17 44.43 11.38 21.46
C GLY A 17 43.33 11.64 20.44
N GLY A 18 42.34 10.80 20.32
CA GLY A 18 41.19 11.07 19.47
C GLY A 18 40.23 12.09 20.09
N ARG A 19 39.62 12.94 19.28
CA ARG A 19 38.56 13.85 19.75
C ARG A 19 37.22 13.23 19.45
N PRO A 20 36.35 13.05 20.49
CA PRO A 20 34.99 12.67 20.24
C PRO A 20 34.29 13.76 19.42
N ARG A 21 33.53 13.36 18.43
CA ARG A 21 32.78 14.24 17.54
C ARG A 21 31.31 13.90 17.62
N LEU A 22 30.46 14.90 17.43
CA LEU A 22 29.01 14.72 17.39
C LEU A 22 28.47 15.29 16.08
N LYS A 23 27.61 14.52 15.42
CA LYS A 23 26.90 14.94 14.23
C LYS A 23 25.41 14.66 14.43
N ALA A 24 24.57 15.67 14.20
CA ALA A 24 23.14 15.52 14.12
C ALA A 24 22.67 15.82 12.70
N VAL A 25 21.80 14.98 12.18
CA VAL A 25 21.27 15.10 10.82
C VAL A 25 19.75 15.07 10.87
N ILE A 26 19.11 16.05 10.25
CA ILE A 26 17.65 16.11 10.12
C ILE A 26 17.30 15.84 8.65
N TYR A 27 16.38 14.92 8.39
CA TYR A 27 15.96 14.46 7.07
C TYR A 27 14.59 13.75 7.12
N PRO A 28 13.89 13.43 6.02
CA PRO A 28 14.19 13.87 4.66
C PRO A 28 13.65 15.26 4.39
N PHE A 29 14.29 15.99 3.50
CA PHE A 29 13.72 17.15 2.85
C PHE A 29 13.53 16.80 1.38
N ASP A 30 12.30 16.73 0.93
CA ASP A 30 12.00 16.48 -0.48
C ASP A 30 12.24 17.77 -1.24
N LEU A 31 13.36 17.81 -1.96
CA LEU A 31 13.79 18.98 -2.70
C LEU A 31 13.20 18.88 -4.10
N ASP A 32 12.31 19.78 -4.41
CA ASP A 32 11.73 19.92 -5.75
C ASP A 32 12.70 20.64 -6.71
N TYR A 33 13.86 20.03 -6.89
CA TYR A 33 14.80 20.38 -7.96
C TYR A 33 14.61 19.45 -9.16
N GLY A 34 13.34 19.12 -9.42
CA GLY A 34 12.97 18.16 -10.43
C GLY A 34 13.15 18.68 -11.85
N LEU A 35 12.93 17.78 -12.78
CA LEU A 35 12.87 18.07 -14.20
C LEU A 35 11.70 19.02 -14.48
N ALA A 36 11.95 20.30 -14.67
CA ALA A 36 10.91 21.27 -14.98
C ALA A 36 10.88 21.58 -16.48
N PRO A 37 9.70 21.52 -17.13
CA PRO A 37 9.54 21.88 -18.53
C PRO A 37 10.07 23.30 -18.80
N GLY A 38 10.89 23.44 -19.85
CA GLY A 38 11.40 24.74 -20.28
C GLY A 38 12.53 25.32 -19.44
N SER A 39 13.01 24.62 -18.40
CA SER A 39 14.20 25.00 -17.64
C SER A 39 15.44 24.27 -18.13
N GLY A 40 16.57 24.97 -18.21
CA GLY A 40 17.85 24.38 -18.59
C GLY A 40 18.16 24.36 -20.08
N VAL A 41 19.29 23.74 -20.41
CA VAL A 41 19.79 23.59 -21.78
C VAL A 41 19.64 22.15 -22.21
N TYR A 42 18.98 21.95 -23.34
CA TYR A 42 18.70 20.64 -23.92
C TYR A 42 19.62 20.43 -25.13
N GLU A 43 20.33 19.32 -25.16
CA GLU A 43 21.11 18.86 -26.30
C GLU A 43 20.63 17.47 -26.67
N ASN A 44 20.01 17.34 -27.84
CA ASN A 44 19.45 16.07 -28.33
C ASN A 44 18.48 15.38 -27.36
N THR A 45 17.90 16.15 -26.45
CA THR A 45 16.94 15.67 -25.47
C THR A 45 15.63 16.47 -25.56
N VAL A 46 14.55 15.87 -25.15
CA VAL A 46 13.24 16.50 -25.11
C VAL A 46 12.57 16.18 -23.79
N TYR A 47 11.91 17.20 -23.23
CA TYR A 47 10.98 17.05 -22.13
C TYR A 47 9.57 16.96 -22.73
N GLY A 48 8.97 15.79 -22.73
CA GLY A 48 7.66 15.66 -23.35
C GLY A 48 7.11 14.25 -23.39
N GLY A 49 5.85 14.15 -23.85
CA GLY A 49 5.05 12.93 -23.91
C GLY A 49 4.22 12.74 -22.65
N GLU A 50 4.83 12.59 -21.49
CA GLU A 50 4.18 12.57 -20.18
C GLU A 50 4.88 13.58 -19.24
N PRO A 51 4.14 14.27 -18.34
CA PRO A 51 4.73 15.22 -17.41
C PRO A 51 5.82 14.54 -16.55
N GLY A 52 6.98 15.19 -16.45
CA GLY A 52 8.09 14.70 -15.60
C GLY A 52 9.06 13.75 -16.27
N LYS A 53 8.95 13.50 -17.58
CA LYS A 53 9.89 12.64 -18.30
C LYS A 53 10.86 13.45 -19.17
N LEU A 54 12.14 13.11 -19.08
CA LEU A 54 13.20 13.59 -19.96
C LEU A 54 13.70 12.40 -20.78
N ALA A 55 13.73 12.54 -22.10
CA ALA A 55 14.15 11.49 -23.03
C ALA A 55 15.05 12.06 -24.13
N LEU A 56 15.72 11.18 -24.88
CA LEU A 56 16.36 11.57 -26.13
C LEU A 56 15.33 12.05 -27.14
N GLN A 57 15.69 13.05 -27.92
CA GLN A 57 14.88 13.52 -29.03
C GLN A 57 14.85 12.45 -30.13
N GLU A 58 13.69 12.23 -30.73
CA GLU A 58 13.52 11.29 -31.84
C GLU A 58 14.48 11.65 -32.99
N GLY A 59 15.26 10.65 -33.43
CA GLY A 59 16.29 10.82 -34.48
C GLY A 59 17.72 11.00 -33.97
N TYR A 60 17.94 11.13 -32.67
CA TYR A 60 19.27 11.19 -32.04
C TYR A 60 19.48 9.95 -31.16
N PHE A 61 20.18 8.95 -31.67
CA PHE A 61 20.22 7.62 -31.08
C PHE A 61 21.42 7.34 -30.16
N THR A 62 22.43 8.18 -30.15
CA THR A 62 23.70 7.82 -29.49
C THR A 62 24.03 8.64 -28.24
N TYR A 63 23.60 9.89 -28.18
CA TYR A 63 23.92 10.79 -27.09
C TYR A 63 22.93 11.93 -26.97
N GLY A 64 22.58 12.27 -25.74
CA GLY A 64 21.85 13.49 -25.42
C GLY A 64 22.13 13.94 -24.00
N SER A 65 21.96 15.21 -23.74
CA SER A 65 22.15 15.76 -22.41
C SER A 65 21.13 16.84 -22.06
N TRP A 66 20.85 16.97 -20.79
CA TRP A 66 20.14 18.08 -20.20
C TRP A 66 20.96 18.68 -19.07
N LEU A 67 21.04 20.00 -19.06
CA LEU A 67 21.75 20.77 -18.06
C LEU A 67 20.78 21.75 -17.40
N SER A 68 20.60 21.62 -16.08
CA SER A 68 19.74 22.55 -15.33
C SER A 68 20.31 23.97 -15.33
N PRO A 69 19.49 25.00 -15.06
CA PRO A 69 20.01 26.27 -14.62
C PRO A 69 20.80 26.12 -13.31
N VAL A 70 21.59 27.12 -12.94
CA VAL A 70 22.20 27.18 -11.62
C VAL A 70 21.10 27.38 -10.59
N MET A 71 21.01 26.48 -9.63
CA MET A 71 20.00 26.47 -8.58
C MET A 71 20.65 26.84 -7.24
N GLN A 72 19.86 27.39 -6.34
CA GLN A 72 20.29 27.70 -4.98
C GLN A 72 19.59 26.77 -3.99
N THR A 73 20.31 26.28 -2.99
CA THR A 73 19.71 25.54 -1.89
C THR A 73 18.83 26.44 -1.05
N PHE A 74 17.74 25.89 -0.50
CA PHE A 74 16.84 26.65 0.38
C PHE A 74 17.48 27.00 1.74
N SER A 75 18.53 26.28 2.13
CA SER A 75 19.24 26.49 3.37
C SER A 75 20.75 26.31 3.17
N PRO A 76 21.60 27.21 3.68
CA PRO A 76 23.06 27.07 3.62
C PRO A 76 23.57 25.88 4.44
N TYR A 77 22.70 25.28 5.27
CA TYR A 77 23.02 24.10 6.09
C TYR A 77 22.64 22.77 5.43
N LEU A 78 22.02 22.83 4.26
CA LEU A 78 21.74 21.67 3.46
C LEU A 78 23.00 21.24 2.73
N GLY A 79 23.81 20.42 3.38
CA GLY A 79 25.13 20.04 2.90
C GLY A 79 25.18 18.67 2.24
N VAL A 80 24.10 17.89 2.30
CA VAL A 80 24.05 16.54 1.76
C VAL A 80 22.71 16.29 1.07
N VAL A 81 22.75 15.57 -0.04
CA VAL A 81 21.58 15.07 -0.77
C VAL A 81 21.71 13.59 -1.07
N VAL A 82 20.58 12.91 -1.17
CA VAL A 82 20.46 11.54 -1.69
C VAL A 82 19.58 11.59 -2.92
N PRO A 83 20.14 11.44 -4.12
CA PRO A 83 19.35 11.42 -5.34
C PRO A 83 18.61 10.09 -5.50
N SER A 84 17.42 10.15 -6.07
CA SER A 84 16.67 8.98 -6.52
C SER A 84 15.95 9.32 -7.82
N TRP A 85 15.83 8.37 -8.72
CA TRP A 85 15.09 8.53 -9.97
C TRP A 85 14.53 7.19 -10.43
N GLU A 86 13.53 7.27 -11.27
CA GLU A 86 13.04 6.14 -12.05
C GLU A 86 13.59 6.29 -13.46
N ASP A 87 14.33 5.31 -13.92
CA ASP A 87 14.73 5.17 -15.30
C ASP A 87 14.03 3.94 -15.89
N GLN A 88 13.56 4.06 -17.10
CA GLN A 88 13.25 2.91 -17.89
C GLN A 88 14.51 2.56 -18.65
N ALA A 89 15.27 1.65 -18.08
CA ALA A 89 16.43 1.07 -18.72
C ALA A 89 15.98 0.30 -19.97
N GLY A 90 15.91 1.03 -21.08
CA GLY A 90 16.07 0.43 -22.37
C GLY A 90 17.56 0.09 -22.54
N TYR A 91 18.05 0.15 -23.74
CA TYR A 91 19.49 -0.05 -24.05
C TYR A 91 20.33 1.23 -23.82
N MET A 92 19.91 2.05 -22.86
CA MET A 92 20.57 3.34 -22.60
C MET A 92 21.09 3.40 -21.18
N GLU A 93 22.32 3.86 -21.04
CA GLU A 93 22.87 4.23 -19.76
C GLU A 93 22.47 5.68 -19.45
N THR A 94 21.75 5.86 -18.33
CA THR A 94 21.41 7.18 -17.81
C THR A 94 22.42 7.54 -16.72
N ARG A 95 23.09 8.67 -16.87
CA ARG A 95 24.03 9.20 -15.89
C ARG A 95 23.57 10.54 -15.37
N VAL A 96 23.48 10.67 -14.06
CA VAL A 96 23.16 11.91 -13.36
C VAL A 96 24.41 12.46 -12.72
N TYR A 97 24.64 13.74 -12.90
CA TYR A 97 25.79 14.43 -12.33
C TYR A 97 25.36 15.67 -11.58
N LEU A 98 26.17 16.02 -10.60
CA LEU A 98 26.01 17.23 -9.80
C LEU A 98 27.33 17.99 -9.77
N ARG A 99 27.27 19.31 -9.86
CA ARG A 99 28.38 20.20 -9.51
C ARG A 99 27.88 21.35 -8.67
N GLY A 100 28.73 21.94 -7.85
CA GLY A 100 28.32 23.04 -7.00
C GLY A 100 29.46 23.86 -6.46
N ALA A 101 29.15 25.08 -6.04
CA ALA A 101 30.09 26.05 -5.50
C ALA A 101 29.47 26.92 -4.39
N ALA A 102 30.32 27.73 -3.74
CA ALA A 102 29.88 28.69 -2.73
C ALA A 102 29.13 29.89 -3.32
N THR A 103 29.41 30.22 -4.58
CA THR A 103 28.78 31.33 -5.31
C THR A 103 28.23 30.84 -6.65
N PRO A 104 27.20 31.50 -7.22
CA PRO A 104 26.59 31.06 -8.48
C PRO A 104 27.58 31.16 -9.67
N ASP A 105 28.46 32.10 -9.67
CA ASP A 105 29.40 32.36 -10.77
C ASP A 105 30.52 31.29 -10.85
N GLU A 106 30.85 30.67 -9.71
CA GLU A 106 31.87 29.63 -9.63
C GLU A 106 31.34 28.24 -10.01
N VAL A 107 30.01 28.03 -10.08
CA VAL A 107 29.44 26.70 -10.37
C VAL A 107 29.90 26.16 -11.72
N ALA A 108 30.00 27.02 -12.72
CA ALA A 108 30.40 26.59 -14.07
C ALA A 108 31.85 26.08 -14.16
N GLU A 109 32.69 26.50 -13.23
CA GLU A 109 34.11 26.14 -13.17
C GLU A 109 34.34 24.81 -12.41
N GLN A 110 33.35 24.33 -11.69
CA GLN A 110 33.47 23.10 -10.91
C GLN A 110 33.29 21.85 -11.78
N PRO A 111 34.06 20.79 -11.51
CA PRO A 111 33.84 19.51 -12.18
C PRO A 111 32.53 18.88 -11.78
N PHE A 112 31.92 18.15 -12.69
CA PHE A 112 30.76 17.31 -12.41
C PHE A 112 31.17 16.04 -11.66
N VAL A 113 30.43 15.71 -10.61
CA VAL A 113 30.56 14.49 -9.83
C VAL A 113 29.37 13.59 -10.16
N THR A 114 29.60 12.33 -10.48
CA THR A 114 28.54 11.36 -10.78
C THR A 114 27.71 11.10 -9.54
N ALA A 115 26.40 11.25 -9.68
CA ALA A 115 25.43 10.88 -8.67
C ALA A 115 25.10 9.38 -8.78
N ALA A 116 24.95 8.72 -7.64
CA ALA A 116 24.45 7.35 -7.58
C ALA A 116 23.15 7.31 -6.81
N ALA A 117 22.13 6.66 -7.37
CA ALA A 117 20.83 6.55 -6.73
C ALA A 117 20.94 5.92 -5.33
N GLY A 118 20.29 6.53 -4.35
CA GLY A 118 20.29 6.09 -2.96
C GLY A 118 21.59 6.35 -2.19
N LYS A 119 22.61 7.00 -2.79
CA LYS A 119 23.87 7.33 -2.10
C LYS A 119 23.95 8.80 -1.74
N GLU A 120 24.51 9.06 -0.56
CA GLU A 120 24.77 10.43 -0.10
C GLU A 120 25.83 11.11 -0.96
N MET A 121 25.60 12.38 -1.28
CA MET A 121 26.59 13.25 -1.91
C MET A 121 26.53 14.66 -1.33
N GLY A 122 27.68 15.34 -1.37
CA GLY A 122 27.75 16.73 -0.93
C GLY A 122 26.94 17.66 -1.82
N LEU A 123 26.26 18.62 -1.21
CA LEU A 123 25.54 19.68 -1.90
C LEU A 123 26.11 21.04 -1.50
N ALA A 124 26.57 21.81 -2.48
CA ALA A 124 26.98 23.18 -2.26
C ALA A 124 25.79 24.15 -2.25
N PRO A 125 25.93 25.38 -1.70
CA PRO A 125 24.85 26.38 -1.68
C PRO A 125 24.28 26.71 -3.06
N TYR A 126 25.11 26.70 -4.09
CA TYR A 126 24.71 26.84 -5.49
C TYR A 126 25.17 25.60 -6.24
N PHE A 127 24.30 25.06 -7.06
CA PHE A 127 24.57 23.80 -7.75
C PHE A 127 23.88 23.72 -9.10
N GLN A 128 24.32 22.74 -9.91
CA GLN A 128 23.77 22.47 -11.22
C GLN A 128 23.75 20.96 -11.44
N VAL A 129 22.67 20.48 -12.02
CA VAL A 129 22.46 19.07 -12.35
C VAL A 129 22.65 18.88 -13.85
N LYS A 130 23.33 17.81 -14.22
CA LYS A 130 23.43 17.35 -15.61
C LYS A 130 22.91 15.93 -15.69
N ILE A 131 22.12 15.64 -16.70
CA ILE A 131 21.68 14.30 -17.05
C ILE A 131 22.21 13.99 -18.43
N GLU A 132 22.86 12.85 -18.56
CA GLU A 132 23.37 12.33 -19.83
C GLU A 132 22.70 11.01 -20.15
N PHE A 133 22.34 10.87 -21.41
CA PHE A 133 21.89 9.61 -22.00
C PHE A 133 22.94 9.17 -22.98
N GLN A 134 23.43 7.95 -22.83
CA GLN A 134 24.36 7.34 -23.73
C GLN A 134 23.84 5.97 -24.14
N GLU A 135 23.74 5.72 -25.43
CA GLU A 135 23.36 4.42 -25.93
C GLU A 135 24.52 3.42 -25.66
N GLU A 136 24.19 2.30 -25.04
CA GLU A 136 25.10 1.19 -24.93
C GLU A 136 24.98 0.37 -26.21
N ILE A 137 25.92 0.55 -27.14
CA ILE A 137 25.97 -0.26 -28.37
C ILE A 137 26.40 -1.67 -27.96
N ARG A 138 25.44 -2.57 -27.92
CA ARG A 138 25.71 -4.00 -27.78
C ARG A 138 25.85 -4.60 -29.18
N THR A 139 27.04 -5.03 -29.53
CA THR A 139 27.28 -5.83 -30.72
C THR A 139 26.87 -7.27 -30.45
N TRP A 140 25.92 -7.77 -31.23
CA TRP A 140 25.53 -9.18 -31.22
C TRP A 140 26.05 -9.80 -32.50
N ALA A 141 26.77 -10.91 -32.40
CA ALA A 141 27.04 -11.77 -33.55
C ALA A 141 25.76 -12.55 -33.81
N VAL A 142 25.10 -12.33 -34.94
CA VAL A 142 23.95 -13.11 -35.37
C VAL A 142 24.46 -14.09 -36.42
N ASP A 143 24.46 -15.38 -36.09
CA ASP A 143 24.90 -16.44 -36.99
C ASP A 143 23.91 -16.68 -38.15
N ASP A 144 22.68 -16.23 -38.03
CA ASP A 144 21.64 -16.35 -39.06
C ASP A 144 20.79 -15.06 -39.18
N PRO A 145 20.86 -14.33 -40.29
CA PRO A 145 20.07 -13.11 -40.50
C PRO A 145 18.55 -13.35 -40.66
N SER A 146 18.09 -14.59 -40.72
CA SER A 146 16.66 -14.91 -40.79
C SER A 146 15.94 -14.90 -39.42
N GLU A 147 16.67 -14.85 -38.31
CA GLU A 147 16.10 -14.75 -36.96
C GLU A 147 15.87 -13.29 -36.49
N ALA A 148 16.14 -12.31 -37.39
CA ALA A 148 16.12 -10.88 -37.04
C ALA A 148 14.76 -10.20 -37.38
N ASP A 149 13.64 -10.91 -37.31
CA ASP A 149 12.32 -10.37 -37.74
C ASP A 149 11.79 -9.17 -36.95
N ASP A 150 12.40 -8.82 -35.82
CA ASP A 150 11.97 -7.70 -34.98
C ASP A 150 13.00 -6.56 -34.80
N PHE A 151 14.10 -6.56 -35.59
CA PHE A 151 15.14 -5.55 -35.41
C PHE A 151 15.38 -4.76 -36.70
N THR A 152 15.46 -3.42 -36.58
CA THR A 152 15.96 -2.60 -37.69
C THR A 152 17.51 -2.72 -37.68
N ALA A 153 18.02 -3.61 -38.51
CA ALA A 153 19.46 -3.81 -38.67
C ALA A 153 20.04 -2.72 -39.55
N TYR A 154 21.02 -1.99 -39.07
CA TYR A 154 21.91 -1.18 -39.89
C TYR A 154 23.11 -2.04 -40.28
N GLY A 155 23.17 -2.49 -41.50
CA GLY A 155 24.32 -3.21 -42.01
C GLY A 155 25.45 -2.22 -42.37
N VAL A 156 26.63 -2.41 -41.82
CA VAL A 156 27.86 -1.79 -42.31
C VAL A 156 28.52 -2.81 -43.26
N ASP A 157 28.60 -2.50 -44.55
CA ASP A 157 29.32 -3.31 -45.53
C ASP A 157 30.84 -3.14 -45.27
N LEU A 158 31.47 -4.19 -44.78
CA LEU A 158 32.91 -4.21 -44.47
C LEU A 158 33.78 -4.64 -45.66
N GLY A 159 33.21 -4.73 -46.87
CA GLY A 159 33.93 -5.08 -48.07
C GLY A 159 34.02 -6.59 -48.36
N GLU A 160 34.27 -6.96 -49.61
CA GLU A 160 34.39 -8.36 -50.08
C GLU A 160 35.46 -9.13 -49.31
N GLY A 161 35.06 -10.11 -48.52
CA GLY A 161 35.95 -11.03 -47.80
C GLY A 161 35.95 -10.93 -46.26
N ALA A 162 35.29 -9.95 -45.67
CA ALA A 162 35.00 -9.93 -44.25
C ALA A 162 33.61 -10.53 -44.01
N GLY A 163 33.46 -11.44 -43.08
CA GLY A 163 32.17 -11.98 -42.71
C GLY A 163 31.21 -10.85 -42.25
N TYR A 164 29.94 -10.99 -42.55
CA TYR A 164 28.95 -10.02 -42.10
C TYR A 164 28.92 -10.00 -40.57
N GLU A 165 29.37 -8.94 -39.97
CA GLU A 165 29.03 -8.58 -38.61
C GLU A 165 27.79 -7.69 -38.68
N SER A 166 26.62 -8.25 -38.46
CA SER A 166 25.39 -7.47 -38.35
C SER A 166 25.32 -6.87 -36.95
N TYR A 167 25.30 -5.55 -36.90
CA TYR A 167 25.01 -4.82 -35.67
C TYR A 167 23.51 -4.65 -35.57
N ALA A 168 22.86 -5.38 -34.70
CA ALA A 168 21.47 -5.11 -34.35
C ALA A 168 21.44 -3.96 -33.34
N VAL A 169 21.02 -2.80 -33.76
CA VAL A 169 20.62 -1.73 -32.84
C VAL A 169 19.23 -2.08 -32.37
N ALA A 170 19.13 -2.58 -31.15
CA ALA A 170 17.84 -2.92 -30.57
C ALA A 170 16.96 -1.67 -30.50
N GLY A 171 15.77 -1.82 -31.15
CA GLY A 171 14.87 -0.74 -31.48
C GLY A 171 14.41 0.16 -30.37
N VAL A 172 14.31 1.33 -30.75
CA VAL A 172 13.26 2.33 -30.65
C VAL A 172 12.41 2.39 -29.38
N PHE A 173 13.03 2.22 -28.21
CA PHE A 173 12.45 2.86 -27.03
C PHE A 173 13.52 3.80 -26.46
N PRO A 174 13.40 5.12 -26.70
CA PRO A 174 14.28 6.07 -26.03
C PRO A 174 14.11 5.85 -24.52
N GLY A 175 15.19 5.46 -23.84
CA GLY A 175 15.22 5.44 -22.40
C GLY A 175 14.80 6.80 -21.88
N PHE A 176 14.10 6.83 -20.78
CA PHE A 176 13.74 8.08 -20.13
C PHE A 176 14.11 8.04 -18.66
N ILE A 177 14.35 9.20 -18.09
CA ILE A 177 14.41 9.41 -16.65
C ILE A 177 13.14 10.14 -16.21
N ALA A 178 12.51 9.61 -15.19
CA ALA A 178 11.35 10.20 -14.55
C ALA A 178 11.59 10.31 -13.05
N SER A 179 10.78 11.12 -12.38
CA SER A 179 10.75 11.19 -10.91
C SER A 179 12.10 11.46 -10.26
N LEU A 180 12.98 12.24 -10.92
CA LEU A 180 14.23 12.66 -10.30
C LEU A 180 13.91 13.46 -9.02
N ARG A 181 14.24 12.88 -7.88
CA ARG A 181 14.04 13.47 -6.56
C ARG A 181 15.36 13.59 -5.83
N TRP A 182 15.43 14.59 -4.97
CA TRP A 182 16.58 14.86 -4.14
C TRP A 182 16.13 14.88 -2.68
N GLU A 183 16.49 13.87 -1.92
CA GLU A 183 16.29 13.88 -0.46
C GLU A 183 17.42 14.71 0.17
N GLY A 184 17.09 15.90 0.64
CA GLY A 184 18.03 16.77 1.34
C GLY A 184 18.22 16.35 2.79
N ARG A 185 19.44 16.54 3.30
CA ARG A 185 19.83 16.28 4.68
C ARG A 185 20.46 17.51 5.30
N LEU A 186 19.85 18.01 6.37
CA LEU A 186 20.36 19.12 7.15
C LEU A 186 21.37 18.57 8.15
N VAL A 187 22.65 18.88 7.95
CA VAL A 187 23.72 18.51 8.88
C VAL A 187 23.93 19.66 9.86
N LEU A 188 23.63 19.44 11.12
CA LEU A 188 23.83 20.46 12.15
C LEU A 188 25.32 20.60 12.46
N PRO A 189 25.86 21.83 12.43
CA PRO A 189 27.23 22.07 12.86
C PRO A 189 27.42 21.68 14.35
N GLU A 190 28.50 20.98 14.65
CA GLU A 190 28.81 20.56 16.03
C GLU A 190 28.84 21.74 17.00
N SER A 191 29.28 22.92 16.53
CA SER A 191 29.30 24.16 17.33
C SER A 191 27.93 24.69 17.72
N GLU A 192 26.85 24.23 17.09
CA GLU A 192 25.49 24.61 17.43
C GLU A 192 24.83 23.61 18.40
N ILE A 193 25.42 22.45 18.63
CA ILE A 193 24.92 21.45 19.58
C ILE A 193 25.50 21.78 20.95
N LEU A 194 24.67 22.30 21.85
CA LEU A 194 25.06 22.65 23.20
C LEU A 194 24.99 21.47 24.17
N ASP A 195 24.02 20.60 23.96
CA ASP A 195 23.84 19.39 24.75
C ASP A 195 23.18 18.31 23.87
N ALA A 196 23.83 17.15 23.81
CA ALA A 196 23.30 16.01 23.05
C ALA A 196 22.23 15.24 23.81
N GLY A 197 21.95 15.59 25.04
CA GLY A 197 21.00 14.87 25.90
C GLY A 197 21.48 13.47 26.29
N VAL A 198 20.60 12.74 26.94
CA VAL A 198 20.84 11.35 27.34
C VAL A 198 20.02 10.43 26.44
N ILE A 199 20.69 9.54 25.72
CA ILE A 199 20.04 8.50 24.94
C ILE A 199 19.71 7.35 25.88
N GLN A 200 18.43 7.22 26.24
CA GLN A 200 17.95 6.09 27.03
C GLN A 200 17.44 5.01 26.08
N VAL A 201 18.20 3.95 25.91
CA VAL A 201 17.73 2.76 25.20
C VAL A 201 16.92 1.91 26.17
N ALA A 202 15.61 1.98 26.08
CA ALA A 202 14.74 1.07 26.82
C ALA A 202 14.73 -0.29 26.11
N LEU A 203 15.58 -1.20 26.55
CA LEU A 203 15.58 -2.61 26.12
C LEU A 203 14.38 -3.33 26.75
N ALA A 204 13.23 -3.27 26.10
CA ALA A 204 12.11 -4.14 26.44
C ALA A 204 12.28 -5.47 25.68
N ARG A 205 12.82 -6.48 26.36
CA ARG A 205 13.05 -7.82 25.80
C ARG A 205 11.79 -8.55 25.30
N ASP A 206 10.62 -8.08 25.64
CA ASP A 206 9.35 -8.77 25.32
C ASP A 206 8.28 -7.89 24.65
N PHE A 207 8.65 -6.74 24.14
CA PHE A 207 7.71 -5.75 23.59
C PHE A 207 6.52 -5.39 24.52
N LYS A 208 6.60 -5.79 25.82
CA LYS A 208 5.51 -5.52 26.76
C LYS A 208 5.32 -4.04 27.02
N GLU A 209 6.41 -3.28 27.00
CA GLU A 209 6.40 -1.84 27.15
C GLU A 209 7.44 -1.23 26.21
N LEU A 210 7.10 -1.06 24.93
CA LEU A 210 7.80 -0.13 24.07
C LEU A 210 7.45 1.28 24.55
N ARG A 211 8.24 1.79 25.48
CA ARG A 211 8.24 3.22 25.76
C ARG A 211 9.16 3.86 24.73
N PRO A 212 8.64 4.75 23.87
CA PRO A 212 9.49 5.56 23.03
C PRO A 212 10.52 6.24 23.94
N ALA A 213 11.79 6.15 23.58
CA ALA A 213 12.81 6.95 24.24
C ALA A 213 12.65 8.37 23.70
N ASP A 214 12.13 9.27 24.53
CA ASP A 214 12.13 10.69 24.22
C ASP A 214 13.57 11.17 24.31
N HIS A 215 14.00 11.88 23.28
CA HIS A 215 15.33 12.46 23.24
C HIS A 215 15.24 13.97 23.04
N VAL A 216 16.06 14.70 23.76
CA VAL A 216 16.09 16.17 23.70
C VAL A 216 17.51 16.62 23.33
N LEU A 217 17.62 17.22 22.16
CA LEU A 217 18.84 17.89 21.70
C LEU A 217 18.74 19.38 21.98
N VAL A 218 19.72 19.96 22.68
CA VAL A 218 19.75 21.40 22.96
C VAL A 218 20.68 22.09 21.96
N LEU A 219 20.13 23.08 21.26
CA LEU A 219 20.80 23.80 20.18
C LEU A 219 21.04 25.26 20.52
N ASP A 220 22.11 25.82 20.00
CA ASP A 220 22.39 27.26 20.04
C ASP A 220 21.44 28.02 19.07
N ASN A 221 20.74 28.99 19.59
CA ASN A 221 19.82 29.82 18.81
C ASN A 221 20.19 31.31 18.80
N ARG A 222 21.44 31.66 19.12
CA ARG A 222 21.89 33.07 19.13
C ARG A 222 21.73 33.77 17.79
N ARG A 223 21.73 33.02 16.68
CA ARG A 223 21.48 33.53 15.32
C ARG A 223 20.00 33.50 14.91
N ARG A 224 19.10 33.06 15.80
CA ARG A 224 17.65 32.94 15.59
C ARG A 224 17.26 31.99 14.45
N GLN A 225 18.15 31.08 14.04
CA GLN A 225 17.92 30.12 12.94
C GLN A 225 16.84 29.08 13.25
N TRP A 226 16.49 28.93 14.52
CA TRP A 226 15.46 28.00 14.99
C TRP A 226 14.12 28.70 15.34
N LEU A 227 13.98 29.99 15.04
CA LEU A 227 12.72 30.69 15.26
C LEU A 227 11.87 30.67 14.00
N PRO A 228 10.62 30.18 14.03
CA PRO A 228 9.76 30.03 12.84
C PRO A 228 9.52 31.32 12.05
N ARG A 229 9.63 32.47 12.69
CA ARG A 229 9.46 33.79 12.06
C ARG A 229 10.78 34.43 11.60
N SER A 230 11.90 33.76 11.82
CA SER A 230 13.19 34.24 11.35
C SER A 230 13.37 33.94 9.87
N PRO A 231 13.90 34.89 9.06
CA PRO A 231 14.26 34.58 7.66
C PRO A 231 15.37 33.55 7.55
N ASN A 232 16.08 33.28 8.63
CA ASN A 232 17.14 32.27 8.72
C ASN A 232 16.62 30.95 9.28
N PHE A 233 15.31 30.77 9.42
CA PHE A 233 14.74 29.54 9.98
C PHE A 233 15.07 28.34 9.10
N TYR A 234 15.66 27.29 9.69
CA TYR A 234 16.14 26.10 8.97
C TYR A 234 15.03 25.38 8.19
N PHE A 235 13.80 25.46 8.66
CA PHE A 235 12.64 24.81 8.06
C PHE A 235 11.73 25.79 7.30
N LEU A 236 12.23 26.92 6.87
CA LEU A 236 11.42 27.93 6.18
C LEU A 236 10.72 27.29 4.95
N GLY A 237 9.39 27.29 4.98
CA GLY A 237 8.58 26.68 3.91
C GLY A 237 8.43 25.17 3.99
N TRP A 238 9.00 24.51 5.00
CA TRP A 238 8.94 23.07 5.16
C TRP A 238 8.33 22.68 6.51
N PRO A 239 7.42 21.70 6.54
CA PRO A 239 6.97 21.12 7.82
C PRO A 239 8.16 20.41 8.48
N TRP A 240 8.44 20.75 9.72
CA TRP A 240 9.50 20.11 10.50
C TRP A 240 8.98 18.91 11.29
N GLU A 241 7.68 18.86 11.51
CA GLU A 241 7.01 17.72 12.10
C GLU A 241 7.23 16.49 11.21
N GLU A 242 7.40 15.33 11.82
CA GLU A 242 7.68 14.06 11.15
C GLU A 242 9.05 13.93 10.47
N LYS A 243 9.91 14.95 10.51
CA LYS A 243 11.30 14.79 10.07
C LYS A 243 12.03 13.85 11.01
N ARG A 244 13.02 13.13 10.46
CA ARG A 244 13.88 12.25 11.25
C ARG A 244 15.05 13.03 11.81
N LEU A 245 15.43 12.71 13.03
CA LEU A 245 16.67 13.14 13.65
C LEU A 245 17.58 11.92 13.79
N ALA A 246 18.77 11.96 13.20
CA ALA A 246 19.80 10.98 13.40
C ALA A 246 20.97 11.61 14.16
N LEU A 247 21.40 10.97 15.25
CA LEU A 247 22.59 11.36 15.99
C LEU A 247 23.69 10.36 15.75
N TYR A 248 24.87 10.88 15.45
CA TYR A 248 26.09 10.08 15.24
C TYR A 248 27.12 10.50 16.25
N HIS A 249 27.72 9.51 16.90
CA HIS A 249 28.94 9.68 17.65
C HIS A 249 30.14 9.35 16.72
N GLY A 250 31.06 10.25 16.62
CA GLY A 250 32.23 10.08 15.76
C GLY A 250 33.53 10.06 16.56
N TRP A 251 34.54 9.53 15.93
CA TRP A 251 35.90 9.57 16.44
C TRP A 251 36.84 10.03 15.35
N GLU A 252 37.57 11.11 15.62
CA GLU A 252 38.56 11.64 14.70
C GLU A 252 39.82 10.78 14.74
N LEU A 253 40.13 10.14 13.62
CA LEU A 253 41.27 9.28 13.47
C LEU A 253 42.56 10.11 13.29
N PRO A 254 43.76 9.50 13.45
CA PRO A 254 45.06 10.22 13.29
C PRO A 254 45.30 10.83 11.90
N ASP A 255 44.65 10.34 10.87
CA ASP A 255 44.69 10.89 9.51
C ASP A 255 43.73 12.09 9.29
N GLY A 256 43.00 12.47 10.34
CA GLY A 256 42.02 13.56 10.28
C GLY A 256 40.65 13.15 9.76
N THR A 257 40.46 11.89 9.37
CA THR A 257 39.12 11.38 9.03
C THR A 257 38.29 11.14 10.29
N VAL A 258 36.95 11.21 10.17
CA VAL A 258 36.05 10.92 11.26
C VAL A 258 35.19 9.71 10.89
N GLU A 259 35.31 8.65 11.68
CA GLU A 259 34.43 7.50 11.57
C GLU A 259 33.18 7.75 12.42
N TRP A 260 31.99 7.57 11.83
CA TRP A 260 30.72 7.89 12.45
C TRP A 260 29.91 6.65 12.78
N LEU A 261 29.43 6.55 14.01
CA LEU A 261 28.52 5.53 14.48
C LEU A 261 27.15 6.15 14.75
N LEU A 262 26.10 5.65 14.13
CA LEU A 262 24.71 6.03 14.42
C LEU A 262 24.34 5.54 15.82
N VAL A 263 24.02 6.47 16.74
CA VAL A 263 23.68 6.14 18.14
C VAL A 263 22.22 6.35 18.48
N TYR A 264 21.51 7.20 17.72
CA TYR A 264 20.09 7.45 17.92
C TYR A 264 19.42 7.83 16.61
N GLN A 265 18.17 7.39 16.44
CA GLN A 265 17.30 7.78 15.35
C GLN A 265 15.88 8.01 15.87
N GLY A 266 15.37 9.21 15.68
CA GLY A 266 14.05 9.61 16.17
C GLY A 266 13.25 10.39 15.13
N VAL A 267 11.97 10.59 15.43
CA VAL A 267 11.07 11.49 14.71
C VAL A 267 10.93 12.76 15.51
N LEU A 268 11.06 13.91 14.85
CA LEU A 268 10.88 15.21 15.51
C LEU A 268 9.41 15.40 15.88
N GLU A 269 9.18 15.71 17.13
CA GLU A 269 7.84 15.98 17.64
C GLU A 269 7.62 17.46 17.89
N ARG A 270 8.61 18.12 18.47
CA ARG A 270 8.45 19.48 18.98
C ARG A 270 9.74 20.25 19.05
N LEU A 271 9.66 21.53 18.69
CA LEU A 271 10.62 22.56 19.05
C LEU A 271 10.12 23.26 20.31
N SER A 272 10.84 23.13 21.41
CA SER A 272 10.50 23.76 22.68
C SER A 272 11.62 24.71 23.16
N GLY A 273 11.35 25.48 24.23
CA GLY A 273 12.31 26.47 24.73
C GLY A 273 12.35 27.76 23.92
N MET A 274 11.50 27.90 22.91
CA MET A 274 11.16 29.21 22.38
C MET A 274 10.38 29.93 23.47
N ALA A 275 11.01 30.92 24.11
CA ALA A 275 10.42 31.62 25.25
C ALA A 275 8.99 32.03 24.97
N ASP A 276 8.13 31.84 25.95
CA ASP A 276 6.77 32.34 25.97
C ASP A 276 6.79 33.83 25.74
N GLY A 277 6.47 34.23 24.50
CA GLY A 277 6.32 35.61 24.09
C GLY A 277 7.62 36.41 24.09
N TRP A 278 8.16 36.66 22.91
CA TRP A 278 9.15 37.71 22.64
C TRP A 278 10.49 37.70 23.39
N GLY A 279 10.74 36.71 24.26
CA GLY A 279 12.00 36.53 24.95
C GLY A 279 13.09 35.94 24.04
N GLU A 280 14.29 36.48 24.14
CA GLU A 280 15.47 36.01 23.40
C GLU A 280 15.96 34.68 23.96
N SER A 281 15.31 33.57 23.64
CA SER A 281 15.86 32.27 23.96
C SER A 281 17.13 32.04 23.11
N ARG A 282 18.26 31.98 23.79
CA ARG A 282 19.54 31.65 23.16
C ARG A 282 19.70 30.16 22.89
N GLN A 283 18.76 29.39 23.35
CA GLN A 283 18.75 27.94 23.24
C GLN A 283 17.37 27.46 22.80
N VAL A 284 17.36 26.41 22.00
CA VAL A 284 16.16 25.70 21.57
C VAL A 284 16.35 24.22 21.88
N ARG A 285 15.27 23.58 22.30
CA ARG A 285 15.22 22.15 22.51
C ARG A 285 14.51 21.49 21.35
N LEU A 286 15.17 20.55 20.72
CA LEU A 286 14.63 19.72 19.67
C LEU A 286 14.22 18.39 20.31
N GLU A 287 12.92 18.23 20.52
CA GLU A 287 12.35 17.04 21.13
C GLU A 287 12.02 16.03 20.03
N SER A 288 12.45 14.79 20.21
CA SER A 288 12.22 13.71 19.26
C SER A 288 11.87 12.43 19.98
N GLN A 289 11.08 11.59 19.35
CA GLN A 289 10.69 10.27 19.80
C GLN A 289 11.45 9.21 19.01
N ASP A 290 11.80 8.09 19.64
CA ASP A 290 12.42 6.96 18.95
C ASP A 290 11.62 6.58 17.70
N TRP A 291 12.31 6.52 16.57
CA TRP A 291 11.68 6.35 15.27
C TRP A 291 10.98 4.99 15.11
N ILE A 292 11.60 3.93 15.58
CA ILE A 292 11.03 2.58 15.51
C ILE A 292 9.80 2.50 16.39
N ALA A 293 9.90 3.01 17.62
CA ALA A 293 8.80 3.01 18.56
C ALA A 293 7.61 3.85 18.05
N ALA A 294 7.86 5.03 17.50
CA ALA A 294 6.82 5.88 16.90
C ALA A 294 6.10 5.18 15.74
N ARG A 295 6.85 4.50 14.87
CA ARG A 295 6.27 3.76 13.75
C ARG A 295 5.48 2.54 14.20
N LEU A 296 5.97 1.81 15.20
CA LEU A 296 5.28 0.65 15.77
C LEU A 296 3.96 1.01 16.47
N GLN A 297 3.76 2.25 16.89
CA GLN A 297 2.47 2.73 17.40
C GLN A 297 1.43 3.03 16.32
N ARG A 298 1.81 3.04 15.05
CA ARG A 298 0.86 3.24 13.95
C ARG A 298 -0.09 2.05 13.83
N LEU A 299 -1.35 2.37 13.53
CA LEU A 299 -2.35 1.36 13.21
C LEU A 299 -2.01 0.73 11.87
N ILE A 300 -2.09 -0.60 11.80
CA ILE A 300 -1.96 -1.36 10.56
C ILE A 300 -3.31 -1.48 9.84
N GLY A 301 -3.27 -1.80 8.56
CA GLY A 301 -4.44 -1.86 7.68
C GLY A 301 -4.66 -0.55 6.92
N VAL A 302 -5.10 -0.68 5.67
CA VAL A 302 -5.28 0.44 4.76
C VAL A 302 -6.57 1.20 5.09
N PRO A 303 -6.53 2.53 5.31
CA PRO A 303 -7.74 3.31 5.49
C PRO A 303 -8.58 3.28 4.20
N ASP A 304 -9.89 3.09 4.34
CA ASP A 304 -10.82 3.25 3.24
C ASP A 304 -11.18 4.74 3.02
N PRO A 305 -11.91 5.09 1.95
CA PRO A 305 -12.32 6.47 1.69
C PRO A 305 -13.18 7.11 2.79
N ALA A 306 -13.82 6.30 3.64
CA ALA A 306 -14.59 6.78 4.81
C ALA A 306 -13.73 6.92 6.08
N GLY A 307 -12.43 6.64 5.99
CA GLY A 307 -11.50 6.71 7.12
C GLY A 307 -11.48 5.47 8.02
N LEU A 308 -12.27 4.45 7.71
CA LEU A 308 -12.23 3.17 8.42
C LEU A 308 -11.05 2.34 7.90
N ARG A 309 -10.31 1.70 8.81
CA ARG A 309 -9.19 0.85 8.40
C ARG A 309 -9.68 -0.55 8.03
N ARG A 310 -9.27 -1.01 6.85
CA ARG A 310 -9.47 -2.40 6.45
C ARG A 310 -8.56 -3.29 7.28
N PRO A 311 -9.05 -4.46 7.73
CA PRO A 311 -8.22 -5.39 8.49
C PRO A 311 -6.93 -5.78 7.75
N PHE A 312 -5.82 -5.81 8.47
CA PHE A 312 -4.58 -6.43 7.98
C PHE A 312 -4.75 -7.95 8.01
N ARG A 313 -4.52 -8.61 6.88
CA ARG A 313 -4.70 -10.07 6.75
C ARG A 313 -3.54 -10.71 6.02
N ARG A 314 -3.15 -11.90 6.50
CA ARG A 314 -2.24 -12.80 5.80
C ARG A 314 -2.67 -14.24 6.02
N GLY A 315 -2.42 -15.10 5.02
CA GLY A 315 -2.80 -16.50 5.08
C GLY A 315 -4.30 -16.71 5.23
N ALA A 316 -4.68 -17.81 5.88
CA ALA A 316 -6.07 -18.18 6.15
C ALA A 316 -6.56 -17.62 7.49
N SER A 317 -7.66 -16.90 7.48
CA SER A 317 -8.27 -16.34 8.69
C SER A 317 -9.79 -16.47 8.68
N ARG A 318 -10.39 -16.53 9.88
CA ARG A 318 -11.86 -16.47 10.05
C ARG A 318 -12.28 -15.02 10.31
N SER A 319 -13.37 -14.61 9.70
CA SER A 319 -13.81 -13.23 9.76
C SER A 319 -15.32 -13.12 9.69
N GLN A 320 -15.85 -12.12 10.37
CA GLN A 320 -17.25 -11.78 10.31
C GLN A 320 -17.56 -11.02 9.02
N GLY A 321 -18.70 -11.35 8.40
CA GLY A 321 -19.29 -10.59 7.30
C GLY A 321 -20.28 -9.56 7.84
N GLU A 322 -20.19 -8.34 7.34
CA GLU A 322 -21.14 -7.26 7.68
C GLU A 322 -22.20 -7.14 6.60
N LEU A 323 -23.48 -7.10 7.02
CA LEU A 323 -24.59 -6.88 6.10
C LEU A 323 -24.51 -5.45 5.52
N TYR A 324 -24.36 -5.34 4.20
CA TYR A 324 -24.25 -4.04 3.53
C TYR A 324 -25.36 -3.78 2.52
N GLN A 325 -26.05 -4.84 2.04
CA GLN A 325 -27.11 -4.71 1.05
C GLN A 325 -28.13 -5.84 1.22
N THR A 326 -29.40 -5.55 0.92
CA THR A 326 -30.47 -6.54 0.82
C THR A 326 -31.19 -6.36 -0.50
N THR A 327 -31.29 -7.44 -1.26
CA THR A 327 -32.15 -7.51 -2.44
C THR A 327 -33.49 -8.08 -1.98
N PRO A 328 -34.62 -7.35 -2.10
CA PRO A 328 -35.90 -7.82 -1.63
C PRO A 328 -36.37 -9.03 -2.41
N ALA A 329 -37.21 -9.85 -1.77
CA ALA A 329 -37.94 -10.95 -2.43
C ALA A 329 -38.76 -10.42 -3.61
N ARG A 330 -38.86 -11.22 -4.64
CA ARG A 330 -39.63 -10.88 -5.85
C ARG A 330 -40.60 -11.97 -6.20
N VAL A 331 -41.80 -11.57 -6.62
CA VAL A 331 -42.83 -12.47 -7.16
C VAL A 331 -43.11 -12.02 -8.58
N SER A 332 -43.06 -12.94 -9.53
CA SER A 332 -43.40 -12.62 -10.93
C SER A 332 -44.94 -12.44 -11.06
N GLU A 333 -45.35 -11.70 -12.08
CA GLU A 333 -46.75 -11.64 -12.45
C GLU A 333 -47.23 -13.04 -12.85
N PRO A 334 -48.47 -13.42 -12.46
CA PRO A 334 -49.05 -14.68 -12.88
C PRO A 334 -49.29 -14.74 -14.39
N LEU A 335 -48.83 -15.83 -14.99
CA LEU A 335 -49.14 -16.15 -16.39
C LEU A 335 -50.31 -17.11 -16.45
N LYS A 336 -51.34 -16.72 -17.18
CA LYS A 336 -52.54 -17.53 -17.36
C LYS A 336 -52.49 -18.38 -18.63
N THR A 337 -52.95 -19.60 -18.54
CA THR A 337 -53.24 -20.51 -19.65
C THR A 337 -54.63 -21.05 -19.48
N GLY A 338 -55.52 -20.89 -20.45
CA GLY A 338 -56.91 -21.32 -20.42
C GLY A 338 -57.88 -20.27 -20.96
N SER A 339 -59.17 -20.55 -20.91
CA SER A 339 -60.21 -19.77 -21.59
C SER A 339 -61.11 -18.93 -20.67
N GLY A 340 -61.04 -19.12 -19.34
CA GLY A 340 -61.77 -18.29 -18.39
C GLY A 340 -61.35 -16.82 -18.44
N SER A 341 -62.17 -15.92 -17.90
CA SER A 341 -61.91 -14.47 -17.94
C SER A 341 -61.20 -13.90 -16.70
N ALA A 342 -61.24 -14.63 -15.58
CA ALA A 342 -60.65 -14.14 -14.33
C ALA A 342 -59.13 -13.97 -14.35
N THR A 343 -58.66 -12.93 -13.69
CA THR A 343 -57.24 -12.62 -13.53
C THR A 343 -56.76 -12.91 -12.12
N LEU A 344 -55.72 -13.72 -11.97
CA LEU A 344 -55.08 -13.99 -10.68
C LEU A 344 -54.22 -12.82 -10.23
N LYS A 345 -54.34 -12.42 -8.99
CA LYS A 345 -53.46 -11.45 -8.31
C LYS A 345 -52.76 -12.13 -7.15
N VAL A 346 -51.50 -11.79 -6.97
CA VAL A 346 -50.70 -12.27 -5.85
C VAL A 346 -50.37 -11.10 -4.92
N LEU A 347 -50.62 -11.32 -3.65
CA LEU A 347 -50.37 -10.37 -2.57
C LEU A 347 -49.34 -10.91 -1.59
N GLY A 348 -48.76 -10.00 -0.79
CA GLY A 348 -47.84 -10.35 0.28
C GLY A 348 -46.38 -10.27 -0.13
N THR A 349 -45.52 -10.69 0.76
CA THR A 349 -44.07 -10.73 0.55
C THR A 349 -43.60 -12.17 0.75
N PHE A 350 -42.89 -12.68 -0.25
CA PHE A 350 -42.37 -14.04 -0.17
C PHE A 350 -41.29 -14.15 0.93
N ARG A 351 -41.49 -15.09 1.87
CA ARG A 351 -40.63 -15.34 3.03
C ARG A 351 -39.90 -16.68 2.94
N GLY A 352 -40.04 -17.38 1.83
CA GLY A 352 -39.36 -18.63 1.59
C GLY A 352 -37.83 -18.46 1.49
N GLN A 353 -37.10 -19.54 1.73
CA GLN A 353 -35.66 -19.57 1.67
C GLN A 353 -35.13 -20.02 0.31
N THR A 354 -35.96 -20.73 -0.44
CA THR A 354 -35.63 -21.25 -1.78
C THR A 354 -36.62 -20.74 -2.81
N PRO A 355 -36.23 -20.59 -4.07
CA PRO A 355 -37.16 -20.24 -5.14
C PRO A 355 -38.31 -21.24 -5.23
N ARG A 356 -39.51 -20.71 -5.53
CA ARG A 356 -40.73 -21.51 -5.71
C ARG A 356 -41.36 -21.22 -7.06
N HIS A 357 -41.96 -22.26 -7.63
CA HIS A 357 -42.77 -22.16 -8.82
C HIS A 357 -44.18 -22.60 -8.52
N TYR A 358 -45.06 -21.65 -8.40
CA TYR A 358 -46.48 -21.90 -8.09
C TYR A 358 -47.24 -22.24 -9.36
N LEU A 359 -48.08 -23.26 -9.28
CA LEU A 359 -49.06 -23.63 -10.28
C LEU A 359 -50.41 -23.70 -9.59
N LEU A 360 -51.36 -22.87 -9.99
CA LEU A 360 -52.76 -22.95 -9.56
C LEU A 360 -53.56 -23.45 -10.76
N GLN A 361 -54.48 -24.36 -10.50
CA GLN A 361 -55.33 -24.93 -11.56
C GLN A 361 -56.78 -24.97 -11.10
N ALA A 362 -57.68 -24.42 -11.90
CA ALA A 362 -59.11 -24.54 -11.67
C ALA A 362 -59.58 -26.00 -11.78
N GLU A 363 -60.27 -26.49 -10.80
CA GLU A 363 -60.85 -27.84 -10.77
C GLU A 363 -62.28 -27.85 -11.28
N THR A 364 -63.04 -26.79 -11.02
CA THR A 364 -64.42 -26.63 -11.48
C THR A 364 -64.59 -25.35 -12.29
N THR A 365 -65.57 -25.34 -13.20
CA THR A 365 -66.03 -24.14 -13.91
C THR A 365 -67.02 -23.39 -13.05
N GLY A 366 -66.89 -22.04 -12.95
CA GLY A 366 -67.80 -21.20 -12.17
C GLY A 366 -67.35 -19.79 -12.03
N GLU A 367 -68.06 -18.98 -11.26
CA GLU A 367 -67.67 -17.61 -10.93
C GLU A 367 -66.64 -17.59 -9.78
N VAL A 368 -65.93 -16.43 -9.60
CA VAL A 368 -65.08 -16.19 -8.45
C VAL A 368 -65.91 -16.27 -7.17
N GLY A 369 -65.53 -17.12 -6.21
CA GLY A 369 -66.27 -17.41 -4.99
C GLY A 369 -67.12 -18.68 -5.05
N GLU A 370 -67.22 -19.34 -6.21
CA GLU A 370 -67.91 -20.60 -6.41
C GLU A 370 -67.02 -21.71 -6.96
N ALA A 371 -66.24 -21.40 -7.97
CA ALA A 371 -65.25 -22.35 -8.56
C ALA A 371 -64.23 -22.78 -7.55
N THR A 372 -63.72 -24.02 -7.68
CA THR A 372 -62.65 -24.56 -6.85
C THR A 372 -61.36 -24.64 -7.64
N PHE A 373 -60.25 -24.57 -6.91
CA PHE A 373 -58.91 -24.73 -7.47
C PHE A 373 -58.05 -25.60 -6.58
N ARG A 374 -56.93 -26.04 -7.17
CA ARG A 374 -55.84 -26.70 -6.50
C ARG A 374 -54.52 -25.97 -6.79
N TRP A 375 -53.52 -26.12 -5.91
CA TRP A 375 -52.26 -25.48 -6.13
C TRP A 375 -51.07 -26.36 -5.74
N SER A 376 -49.92 -26.05 -6.36
CA SER A 376 -48.67 -26.78 -6.25
C SER A 376 -47.47 -25.82 -6.31
N ILE A 377 -46.36 -26.19 -5.66
CA ILE A 377 -45.08 -25.46 -5.72
C ILE A 377 -44.03 -26.16 -6.55
N ASN A 378 -44.35 -27.32 -7.13
CA ASN A 378 -43.45 -28.16 -7.91
C ASN A 378 -44.06 -28.54 -9.27
N GLN A 379 -44.71 -27.58 -9.92
CA GLN A 379 -45.30 -27.71 -11.25
C GLN A 379 -46.34 -28.84 -11.37
N GLY A 380 -47.09 -29.11 -10.31
CA GLY A 380 -48.16 -30.11 -10.34
C GLY A 380 -47.72 -31.55 -10.04
N GLN A 381 -46.45 -31.79 -9.69
CA GLN A 381 -46.04 -33.13 -9.25
C GLN A 381 -46.68 -33.55 -7.95
N SER A 382 -46.96 -32.62 -7.07
CA SER A 382 -47.79 -32.80 -5.87
C SER A 382 -48.66 -31.56 -5.63
N TRP A 383 -49.82 -31.77 -5.06
CA TRP A 383 -50.78 -30.73 -4.78
C TRP A 383 -50.85 -30.50 -3.27
N LEU A 384 -50.67 -29.28 -2.82
CA LEU A 384 -50.69 -28.86 -1.42
C LEU A 384 -52.10 -28.52 -0.96
N GLY A 385 -52.95 -28.00 -1.85
CA GLY A 385 -54.37 -27.74 -1.62
C GLY A 385 -55.19 -28.23 -2.78
N LYS A 386 -56.39 -28.73 -2.48
CA LYS A 386 -57.38 -29.20 -3.46
C LYS A 386 -58.78 -28.77 -3.02
N GLU A 387 -59.69 -28.64 -3.98
CA GLU A 387 -61.06 -28.27 -3.76
C GLU A 387 -61.24 -26.97 -2.94
N ILE A 388 -60.29 -26.05 -3.08
CA ILE A 388 -60.33 -24.76 -2.39
C ILE A 388 -61.22 -23.83 -3.21
N VAL A 389 -62.21 -23.23 -2.59
CA VAL A 389 -63.07 -22.25 -3.25
C VAL A 389 -62.27 -21.00 -3.56
N THR A 390 -62.35 -20.52 -4.79
CA THR A 390 -61.71 -19.26 -5.21
C THR A 390 -62.29 -18.08 -4.44
N ALA A 391 -61.52 -17.02 -4.25
CA ALA A 391 -61.96 -15.84 -3.51
C ALA A 391 -61.61 -14.55 -4.28
N GLY A 392 -62.42 -13.54 -4.10
CA GLY A 392 -62.22 -12.19 -4.61
C GLY A 392 -61.31 -11.36 -3.70
N PRO A 393 -61.09 -10.07 -4.03
CA PRO A 393 -60.14 -9.17 -3.35
C PRO A 393 -60.47 -8.94 -1.87
N GLU A 394 -61.73 -9.13 -1.43
CA GLU A 394 -62.14 -8.92 -0.05
C GLU A 394 -61.63 -10.02 0.91
N ASN A 395 -61.34 -11.22 0.40
CA ASN A 395 -60.91 -12.37 1.18
C ASN A 395 -59.79 -13.15 0.51
N PRO A 396 -58.58 -12.56 0.33
CA PRO A 396 -57.47 -13.25 -0.31
C PRO A 396 -57.15 -14.57 0.41
N LEU A 397 -56.85 -15.61 -0.36
CA LEU A 397 -56.56 -16.94 0.16
C LEU A 397 -55.07 -17.05 0.43
N GLU A 398 -54.71 -17.39 1.64
CA GLU A 398 -53.30 -17.62 2.00
C GLU A 398 -52.76 -18.89 1.32
N LEU A 399 -51.65 -18.75 0.66
CA LEU A 399 -50.80 -19.85 0.24
C LEU A 399 -49.80 -20.15 1.36
N GLU A 400 -48.57 -20.48 1.00
CA GLU A 400 -47.47 -20.63 1.97
C GLU A 400 -46.48 -19.48 1.86
N GLU A 401 -45.58 -19.39 2.81
CA GLU A 401 -44.42 -18.50 2.80
C GLU A 401 -44.77 -17.00 2.63
N GLY A 402 -45.94 -16.60 3.16
CA GLY A 402 -46.37 -15.18 3.23
C GLY A 402 -47.00 -14.63 1.96
N LEU A 403 -47.39 -15.48 1.03
CA LEU A 403 -48.12 -15.10 -0.16
C LEU A 403 -49.62 -15.42 0.01
N ALA A 404 -50.44 -14.57 -0.59
CA ALA A 404 -51.88 -14.78 -0.72
C ALA A 404 -52.29 -14.50 -2.17
N VAL A 405 -53.41 -15.08 -2.58
CA VAL A 405 -53.96 -14.93 -3.93
C VAL A 405 -55.45 -14.62 -3.90
N TYR A 406 -55.90 -13.90 -4.89
CA TYR A 406 -57.29 -13.69 -5.21
C TYR A 406 -57.52 -13.57 -6.70
N TRP A 407 -58.76 -13.72 -7.14
CA TRP A 407 -59.11 -13.52 -8.54
C TRP A 407 -59.99 -12.27 -8.68
N GLU A 408 -59.70 -11.53 -9.70
CA GLU A 408 -60.57 -10.47 -10.22
C GLU A 408 -61.45 -11.08 -11.31
N ALA A 409 -62.79 -10.96 -11.13
CA ALA A 409 -63.77 -11.42 -12.10
C ALA A 409 -63.61 -10.67 -13.45
N GLY A 410 -63.81 -11.38 -14.55
CA GLY A 410 -63.76 -10.81 -15.89
C GLY A 410 -65.10 -10.85 -16.62
N PRO A 411 -65.20 -10.40 -17.84
CA PRO A 411 -66.41 -10.48 -18.61
C PRO A 411 -66.66 -11.91 -19.12
N GLY A 412 -67.65 -12.62 -18.60
CA GLY A 412 -68.01 -13.99 -19.00
C GLY A 412 -67.79 -15.01 -17.89
N SER A 413 -67.54 -16.28 -18.25
CA SER A 413 -67.18 -17.30 -17.24
C SER A 413 -65.83 -16.97 -16.63
N ASP A 414 -65.77 -16.73 -15.35
CA ASP A 414 -64.55 -16.34 -14.66
C ASP A 414 -63.50 -17.44 -14.71
N LEU A 415 -63.81 -18.65 -14.33
CA LEU A 415 -62.93 -19.81 -14.34
C LEU A 415 -63.53 -20.93 -15.15
N VAL A 416 -62.72 -21.60 -15.92
CA VAL A 416 -63.03 -22.83 -16.63
C VAL A 416 -62.18 -23.96 -16.08
N ALA A 417 -62.77 -25.13 -15.80
CA ALA A 417 -62.02 -26.28 -15.32
C ALA A 417 -60.81 -26.58 -16.22
N GLY A 418 -59.64 -26.64 -15.62
CA GLY A 418 -58.37 -26.81 -16.36
C GLY A 418 -57.59 -25.51 -16.57
N ASP A 419 -58.17 -24.31 -16.35
CA ASP A 419 -57.43 -23.05 -16.39
C ASP A 419 -56.26 -23.10 -15.40
N GLN A 420 -55.11 -22.59 -15.85
CA GLN A 420 -53.89 -22.58 -15.03
C GLN A 420 -53.28 -21.19 -14.91
N TRP A 421 -52.71 -20.91 -13.76
CA TRP A 421 -51.91 -19.72 -13.49
C TRP A 421 -50.57 -20.16 -12.92
N THR A 422 -49.51 -19.68 -13.51
CA THR A 422 -48.13 -19.95 -13.05
C THR A 422 -47.42 -18.67 -12.68
N PHE A 423 -46.75 -18.69 -11.56
CA PHE A 423 -45.83 -17.60 -11.17
C PHE A 423 -44.67 -18.14 -10.36
N SER A 424 -43.61 -17.37 -10.29
CA SER A 424 -42.39 -17.71 -9.52
C SER A 424 -42.19 -16.71 -8.39
N ALA A 425 -41.67 -17.21 -7.28
CA ALA A 425 -41.25 -16.40 -6.15
C ALA A 425 -39.77 -16.64 -5.87
N GLN A 426 -39.03 -15.56 -5.80
CA GLN A 426 -37.59 -15.57 -5.49
C GLN A 426 -37.40 -15.04 -4.07
N PRO A 427 -36.57 -15.70 -3.24
CA PRO A 427 -36.27 -15.25 -1.88
C PRO A 427 -35.54 -13.92 -1.86
N ALA A 428 -35.59 -13.23 -0.74
CA ALA A 428 -34.67 -12.11 -0.48
C ALA A 428 -33.24 -12.61 -0.45
N VAL A 429 -32.33 -11.78 -0.95
CA VAL A 429 -30.90 -12.07 -0.90
C VAL A 429 -30.20 -11.02 -0.04
N TYR A 430 -29.50 -11.49 0.97
CA TYR A 430 -28.73 -10.69 1.91
C TYR A 430 -27.26 -10.73 1.52
N HIS A 431 -26.67 -9.57 1.30
CA HIS A 431 -25.29 -9.43 0.86
C HIS A 431 -24.44 -9.00 2.05
N TYR A 432 -23.49 -9.82 2.40
CA TYR A 432 -22.53 -9.57 3.47
C TYR A 432 -21.16 -9.28 2.90
N LYS A 433 -20.46 -8.30 3.46
CA LYS A 433 -19.12 -7.92 3.07
C LYS A 433 -18.10 -8.40 4.09
N VAL A 434 -17.15 -9.19 3.66
CA VAL A 434 -15.92 -9.47 4.41
C VAL A 434 -14.86 -8.50 3.97
N PHE A 435 -14.43 -7.62 4.88
CA PHE A 435 -13.45 -6.60 4.57
C PHE A 435 -12.02 -7.15 4.50
N GLY A 436 -11.13 -6.43 3.81
CA GLY A 436 -9.72 -6.80 3.63
C GLY A 436 -9.41 -7.57 2.34
N GLY A 437 -10.42 -7.80 1.47
CA GLY A 437 -10.22 -8.38 0.14
C GLY A 437 -9.43 -7.46 -0.82
N PRO A 438 -9.13 -7.90 -2.04
CA PRO A 438 -9.52 -9.20 -2.59
C PRO A 438 -8.88 -10.37 -1.85
N PHE A 439 -9.55 -11.53 -1.91
CA PHE A 439 -9.08 -12.79 -1.34
C PHE A 439 -8.72 -13.75 -2.47
N GLU A 440 -7.79 -14.63 -2.23
CA GLU A 440 -7.48 -15.73 -3.14
C GLU A 440 -8.64 -16.73 -3.19
N SER A 441 -9.18 -17.06 -2.00
CA SER A 441 -10.34 -17.94 -1.89
C SER A 441 -11.13 -17.70 -0.61
N ILE A 442 -12.40 -18.14 -0.63
CA ILE A 442 -13.26 -18.30 0.54
C ILE A 442 -13.49 -19.81 0.69
N THR A 443 -12.89 -20.41 1.70
CA THR A 443 -12.86 -21.87 1.86
C THR A 443 -13.99 -22.44 2.69
N ALA A 444 -14.61 -21.64 3.54
CA ALA A 444 -15.79 -22.02 4.32
C ALA A 444 -16.64 -20.78 4.64
N VAL A 445 -17.96 -20.98 4.69
CA VAL A 445 -18.91 -19.98 5.17
C VAL A 445 -19.69 -20.58 6.33
N PHE A 446 -19.89 -19.79 7.37
CA PHE A 446 -20.62 -20.18 8.57
C PHE A 446 -21.85 -19.27 8.72
N LEU A 447 -23.01 -19.88 8.79
CA LEU A 447 -24.26 -19.19 9.11
C LEU A 447 -24.68 -19.54 10.54
N ASN A 448 -24.74 -18.52 11.41
CA ASN A 448 -25.04 -18.70 12.84
C ASN A 448 -24.13 -19.74 13.54
N GLY A 449 -22.86 -19.80 13.09
CA GLY A 449 -21.85 -20.71 13.65
C GLY A 449 -21.74 -22.08 12.97
N GLU A 450 -22.67 -22.47 12.11
CA GLU A 450 -22.66 -23.73 11.36
C GLU A 450 -22.07 -23.53 9.96
N GLU A 451 -21.13 -24.39 9.58
CA GLU A 451 -20.53 -24.40 8.25
C GLU A 451 -21.54 -24.88 7.21
N THR A 452 -21.81 -24.07 6.19
CA THR A 452 -22.75 -24.42 5.13
C THR A 452 -22.47 -23.65 3.85
N TRP A 453 -22.79 -24.29 2.73
CA TRP A 453 -22.87 -23.67 1.41
C TRP A 453 -24.29 -23.69 0.84
N ASP A 454 -25.24 -24.21 1.60
CA ASP A 454 -26.63 -24.21 1.17
C ASP A 454 -27.17 -22.79 1.07
N GLN A 455 -27.67 -22.42 -0.11
CA GLN A 455 -28.22 -21.09 -0.38
C GLN A 455 -27.20 -19.93 -0.20
N VAL A 456 -25.92 -20.25 -0.28
CA VAL A 456 -24.82 -19.32 -0.14
C VAL A 456 -24.02 -19.29 -1.43
N THR A 457 -23.71 -18.09 -1.89
CA THR A 457 -22.70 -17.86 -2.91
C THR A 457 -21.67 -16.87 -2.38
N ALA A 458 -20.41 -17.06 -2.73
CA ALA A 458 -19.34 -16.21 -2.26
C ALA A 458 -18.42 -15.82 -3.42
N ASP A 459 -18.08 -14.54 -3.48
CA ASP A 459 -17.14 -13.99 -4.45
C ASP A 459 -15.86 -13.54 -3.74
N PRO A 460 -14.74 -14.28 -3.90
CA PRO A 460 -13.47 -13.93 -3.29
C PRO A 460 -12.90 -12.60 -3.77
N ALA A 461 -13.10 -12.23 -5.04
CA ALA A 461 -12.55 -11.01 -5.61
C ALA A 461 -13.14 -9.76 -4.95
N THR A 462 -14.41 -9.80 -4.63
CA THR A 462 -15.09 -8.68 -3.94
C THR A 462 -15.19 -8.90 -2.44
N GLY A 463 -15.03 -10.13 -1.94
CA GLY A 463 -15.28 -10.48 -0.53
C GLY A 463 -16.77 -10.45 -0.16
N VAL A 464 -17.67 -10.63 -1.14
CA VAL A 464 -19.10 -10.60 -0.94
C VAL A 464 -19.65 -12.00 -0.79
N ILE A 465 -20.45 -12.20 0.25
CA ILE A 465 -21.18 -13.44 0.51
C ILE A 465 -22.67 -13.14 0.40
N GLN A 466 -23.38 -13.87 -0.44
CA GLN A 466 -24.81 -13.75 -0.63
C GLN A 466 -25.51 -14.92 0.04
N VAL A 467 -26.50 -14.62 0.87
CA VAL A 467 -27.31 -15.61 1.57
C VAL A 467 -28.76 -15.43 1.13
N SER A 468 -29.35 -16.49 0.58
CA SER A 468 -30.74 -16.45 0.12
C SER A 468 -31.72 -16.81 1.24
N GLY A 469 -32.86 -16.12 1.28
CA GLY A 469 -34.02 -16.45 2.08
C GLY A 469 -34.02 -15.92 3.50
N ARG A 470 -32.91 -15.72 4.15
CA ARG A 470 -32.86 -15.24 5.54
C ARG A 470 -31.64 -14.42 5.85
N SER A 471 -31.78 -13.47 6.76
CA SER A 471 -30.66 -12.82 7.42
C SER A 471 -30.04 -13.76 8.45
N ALA A 472 -28.72 -13.77 8.55
CA ALA A 472 -27.95 -14.63 9.46
C ALA A 472 -26.74 -13.88 10.00
N GLN A 473 -26.16 -14.39 11.08
CA GLN A 473 -24.79 -14.04 11.41
C GLN A 473 -23.88 -14.81 10.47
N VAL A 474 -23.10 -14.08 9.67
CA VAL A 474 -22.22 -14.67 8.65
C VAL A 474 -20.78 -14.54 9.09
N GLU A 475 -20.05 -15.64 9.04
CA GLU A 475 -18.60 -15.66 9.15
C GLU A 475 -18.02 -16.45 7.98
N ALA A 476 -16.81 -16.12 7.57
CA ALA A 476 -16.11 -16.83 6.50
C ALA A 476 -14.69 -17.15 6.88
N ARG A 477 -14.20 -18.30 6.43
CA ARG A 477 -12.77 -18.61 6.39
C ARG A 477 -12.24 -18.16 5.03
N VAL A 478 -11.42 -17.13 5.06
CA VAL A 478 -10.85 -16.52 3.86
C VAL A 478 -9.36 -16.78 3.80
N VAL A 479 -8.84 -16.99 2.61
CA VAL A 479 -7.40 -17.04 2.33
C VAL A 479 -7.03 -15.74 1.61
N LYS A 480 -6.18 -14.93 2.23
CA LYS A 480 -5.75 -13.65 1.66
C LYS A 480 -4.66 -13.85 0.61
N ASP A 481 -3.67 -14.63 0.97
CA ASP A 481 -2.48 -14.93 0.18
C ASP A 481 -1.77 -16.17 0.77
N HIS A 482 -0.64 -16.54 0.18
CA HIS A 482 0.19 -17.65 0.64
C HIS A 482 1.21 -17.27 1.73
N THR A 483 1.20 -16.02 2.20
CA THR A 483 2.11 -15.59 3.28
C THR A 483 1.61 -16.15 4.61
N THR A 484 2.14 -17.31 4.97
CA THR A 484 1.72 -18.02 6.19
C THR A 484 2.83 -18.10 7.23
N HIS A 485 4.09 -17.93 6.83
CA HIS A 485 5.20 -18.01 7.78
C HIS A 485 5.23 -16.78 8.70
N PRO A 486 5.28 -16.94 10.04
CA PRO A 486 5.17 -15.83 10.99
C PRO A 486 6.22 -14.74 10.79
N VAL A 487 7.45 -15.09 10.43
CA VAL A 487 8.54 -14.13 10.16
C VAL A 487 8.21 -13.24 8.98
N ASP A 488 7.65 -13.81 7.89
CA ASP A 488 7.24 -13.03 6.72
C ASP A 488 6.06 -12.11 7.04
N ILE A 489 5.11 -12.59 7.85
CA ILE A 489 4.00 -11.76 8.32
C ILE A 489 4.50 -10.60 9.17
N ILE A 490 5.50 -10.81 10.03
CA ILE A 490 6.12 -9.72 10.80
C ILE A 490 6.82 -8.73 9.87
N ARG A 491 7.54 -9.20 8.83
CA ARG A 491 8.14 -8.32 7.82
C ARG A 491 7.09 -7.46 7.14
N ASP A 492 5.96 -8.04 6.73
CA ASP A 492 4.87 -7.31 6.10
C ASP A 492 4.26 -6.26 7.02
N VAL A 493 4.10 -6.56 8.32
CA VAL A 493 3.65 -5.58 9.31
C VAL A 493 4.64 -4.43 9.44
N LEU A 494 5.94 -4.72 9.46
CA LEU A 494 7.00 -3.71 9.54
C LEU A 494 7.06 -2.87 8.26
N HIS A 495 6.91 -3.50 7.09
CA HIS A 495 6.82 -2.84 5.80
C HIS A 495 5.66 -1.84 5.76
N GLU A 496 4.48 -2.25 6.21
CA GLU A 496 3.28 -1.39 6.19
C GLU A 496 3.44 -0.10 7.00
N VAL A 497 4.24 -0.14 8.05
CA VAL A 497 4.53 1.06 8.86
C VAL A 497 5.83 1.77 8.45
N GLY A 498 6.48 1.32 7.37
CA GLY A 498 7.68 1.93 6.79
C GLY A 498 8.95 1.68 7.59
N LEU A 499 9.10 0.49 8.15
CA LEU A 499 10.27 0.05 8.93
C LEU A 499 11.19 -0.94 8.19
N ASP A 500 11.10 -1.04 6.87
CA ASP A 500 11.91 -1.97 6.06
C ASP A 500 13.40 -1.82 6.32
N GLN A 501 13.87 -0.58 6.39
CA GLN A 501 15.28 -0.27 6.60
C GLN A 501 15.78 -0.59 8.02
N ALA A 502 14.85 -0.83 8.95
CA ALA A 502 15.18 -1.20 10.31
C ALA A 502 15.24 -2.71 10.52
N ILE A 503 14.94 -3.53 9.51
CA ILE A 503 14.95 -4.99 9.62
C ILE A 503 16.38 -5.52 9.49
N HIS A 504 16.86 -6.22 10.52
CA HIS A 504 18.12 -6.95 10.43
C HIS A 504 17.90 -8.27 9.68
N GLN A 505 18.15 -8.26 8.37
CA GLN A 505 17.77 -9.35 7.45
C GLN A 505 18.30 -10.72 7.88
N ASP A 506 19.59 -10.79 8.28
CA ASP A 506 20.21 -12.07 8.66
C ASP A 506 19.51 -12.74 9.86
N SER A 507 19.05 -11.97 10.85
CA SER A 507 18.35 -12.51 12.00
C SER A 507 16.96 -13.05 11.63
N PHE A 508 16.26 -12.35 10.71
CA PHE A 508 14.96 -12.76 10.22
C PHE A 508 15.08 -14.03 9.35
N ASP A 509 16.08 -14.10 8.48
CA ASP A 509 16.31 -15.27 7.63
C ASP A 509 16.71 -16.49 8.47
N LEU A 510 17.56 -16.29 9.47
CA LEU A 510 17.91 -17.34 10.42
C LEU A 510 16.69 -17.84 11.19
N ALA A 511 15.89 -16.94 11.76
CA ALA A 511 14.68 -17.33 12.50
C ALA A 511 13.71 -18.11 11.61
N LYS A 512 13.52 -17.68 10.35
CA LYS A 512 12.70 -18.40 9.38
C LYS A 512 13.25 -19.78 9.06
N SER A 513 14.56 -19.91 8.86
CA SER A 513 15.20 -21.20 8.56
C SER A 513 15.13 -22.20 9.69
N LEU A 514 15.07 -21.74 10.95
CA LEU A 514 14.94 -22.56 12.14
C LEU A 514 13.50 -23.05 12.38
N THR A 515 12.50 -22.42 11.75
CA THR A 515 11.08 -22.72 11.95
C THR A 515 10.31 -22.93 10.64
N PRO A 516 10.81 -23.75 9.70
CA PRO A 516 10.27 -23.85 8.35
C PRO A 516 8.82 -24.33 8.29
N GLU A 517 8.38 -25.11 9.29
CA GLU A 517 7.04 -25.69 9.37
C GLU A 517 5.99 -24.74 10.00
N TYR A 518 6.41 -23.55 10.44
CA TYR A 518 5.47 -22.64 11.07
C TYR A 518 4.57 -21.99 10.03
N ALA A 519 3.26 -22.18 10.21
CA ALA A 519 2.25 -21.57 9.36
C ALA A 519 1.11 -21.04 10.23
N ILE A 520 0.80 -19.75 10.08
CA ILE A 520 -0.31 -19.09 10.75
C ILE A 520 -1.13 -18.26 9.76
N GLY A 521 -2.39 -18.08 10.10
CA GLY A 521 -3.22 -17.08 9.45
C GLY A 521 -3.58 -15.98 10.45
N VAL A 522 -3.56 -14.75 10.01
CA VAL A 522 -3.85 -13.59 10.87
C VAL A 522 -4.89 -12.66 10.25
N CYS A 523 -5.68 -12.06 11.14
CA CYS A 523 -6.60 -10.97 10.85
C CYS A 523 -6.52 -9.99 12.01
N PHE A 524 -5.95 -8.83 11.77
CA PHE A 524 -5.80 -7.79 12.78
C PHE A 524 -6.68 -6.60 12.43
N GLU A 525 -7.57 -6.26 13.35
CA GLU A 525 -8.51 -5.14 13.23
C GLU A 525 -8.16 -4.07 14.27
N ASN A 526 -7.90 -2.86 13.81
CA ASN A 526 -7.62 -1.71 14.67
C ASN A 526 -6.46 -1.94 15.68
N LEU A 527 -5.48 -2.75 15.30
CA LEU A 527 -4.27 -2.95 16.09
C LEU A 527 -3.13 -2.06 15.59
N THR A 528 -2.28 -1.65 16.50
CA THR A 528 -0.98 -1.07 16.14
C THR A 528 -0.04 -2.17 15.67
N ALA A 529 1.00 -1.79 14.91
CA ALA A 529 2.02 -2.73 14.48
C ALA A 529 2.66 -3.46 15.68
N ALA A 530 2.94 -2.74 16.77
CA ALA A 530 3.48 -3.34 18.00
C ALA A 530 2.54 -4.40 18.62
N GLN A 531 1.23 -4.13 18.62
CA GLN A 531 0.24 -5.09 19.14
C GLN A 531 0.15 -6.33 18.26
N ALA A 532 0.12 -6.15 16.95
CA ALA A 532 0.07 -7.23 15.97
C ALA A 532 1.31 -8.12 16.05
N ILE A 533 2.49 -7.52 16.06
CA ILE A 533 3.76 -8.26 16.21
C ILE A 533 3.77 -9.02 17.53
N ARG A 534 3.38 -8.40 18.64
CA ARG A 534 3.29 -9.07 19.96
C ARG A 534 2.40 -10.30 19.92
N GLU A 535 1.27 -10.22 19.23
CA GLU A 535 0.35 -11.35 19.09
C GLU A 535 1.02 -12.52 18.36
N ILE A 536 1.75 -12.25 17.26
CA ILE A 536 2.49 -13.26 16.49
C ILE A 536 3.61 -13.86 17.33
N VAL A 537 4.43 -13.01 17.94
CA VAL A 537 5.60 -13.41 18.77
C VAL A 537 5.20 -14.34 19.90
N ARG A 538 4.09 -14.02 20.59
CA ARG A 538 3.58 -14.88 21.68
C ARG A 538 3.09 -16.23 21.21
N ARG A 539 2.46 -16.29 20.02
CA ARG A 539 1.93 -17.56 19.47
C ARG A 539 3.02 -18.46 18.94
N CYS A 540 4.07 -17.87 18.39
CA CYS A 540 5.10 -18.61 17.65
C CYS A 540 6.42 -18.75 18.40
N LEU A 541 6.49 -18.34 19.68
CA LEU A 541 7.69 -18.42 20.52
C LEU A 541 8.92 -17.75 19.89
N TYR A 542 8.72 -16.54 19.38
CA TYR A 542 9.82 -15.67 18.98
C TYR A 542 10.15 -14.64 20.07
N GLU A 543 11.34 -14.07 19.97
CA GLU A 543 11.75 -12.87 20.68
C GLU A 543 12.15 -11.82 19.66
N LEU A 544 11.62 -10.60 19.81
CA LEU A 544 12.07 -9.45 19.02
C LEU A 544 12.67 -8.41 19.97
N TRP A 545 13.70 -7.73 19.48
CA TRP A 545 14.30 -6.59 20.18
C TRP A 545 14.86 -5.60 19.17
N VAL A 546 15.14 -4.39 19.65
CA VAL A 546 15.80 -3.35 18.87
C VAL A 546 17.22 -3.21 19.35
N ASP A 547 18.20 -3.26 18.43
CA ASP A 547 19.60 -3.08 18.70
C ASP A 547 20.19 -2.10 17.67
N PHE A 548 20.75 -0.98 18.15
CA PHE A 548 21.33 0.09 17.33
C PHE A 548 20.47 0.55 16.14
N GLY A 549 19.15 0.67 16.33
CA GLY A 549 18.22 1.11 15.28
C GLY A 549 17.82 0.02 14.30
N GLU A 550 18.15 -1.25 14.60
CA GLU A 550 17.72 -2.41 13.82
C GLU A 550 16.82 -3.32 14.66
N ILE A 551 15.78 -3.84 14.05
CA ILE A 551 14.86 -4.81 14.64
C ILE A 551 15.43 -6.21 14.37
N GLN A 552 15.69 -6.94 15.43
CA GLN A 552 16.22 -8.30 15.37
C GLN A 552 15.18 -9.30 15.90
N ILE A 553 15.24 -10.53 15.40
CA ILE A 553 14.35 -11.63 15.82
C ILE A 553 15.16 -12.89 16.11
N ARG A 554 14.69 -13.66 17.09
CA ARG A 554 15.21 -15.00 17.41
C ARG A 554 14.06 -15.97 17.64
N ALA A 555 14.18 -17.16 17.08
CA ALA A 555 13.30 -18.27 17.35
C ALA A 555 13.79 -19.06 18.59
N PHE A 556 12.88 -19.49 19.43
CA PHE A 556 13.14 -20.46 20.47
C PHE A 556 12.73 -21.84 19.93
N VAL A 557 13.68 -22.61 19.50
CA VAL A 557 13.52 -23.95 18.95
C VAL A 557 13.89 -25.00 19.97
#